data_4941dd2ffb3251a48c289c2871fa7f9e
#
_entry.id   4941dd2ffb3251a48c289c2871fa7f9e
#
_cell.length_a   1.000
_cell.length_b   1.000
_cell.length_c   1.000
_cell.angle_alpha   90.00
_cell.angle_beta   90.00
_cell.angle_gamma   90.00
#
_symmetry.space_group_name_H-M   'P 1'
#
loop_
_entity.id
_entity.type
_entity.pdbx_description
1 polymer ?
#
loop_
_entity_poly.entity_id
_entity_poly.type
_entity_poly.pdbx_seq_one_letter_code
_entity_poly.pdbx_strand_id
1 'polypeptide(L)'
;MTRDARAGRRSLLAGAGAVTLALALAACSSPGSSDSGSSGGGSSGGGGLPDTIKIMDINGLTGPVAFAGSNAAKGTALAVEQIEADGLLGDTKLEIDSKDAAADPQQAASFASQAIADPSYAAILGPSASAQSAAVSPIVQQAGVPTVYVQSGSEGVVVGDFTYRLTPPAASYYDIVGDYIDDQSIKTASVLFNAGNPTLAQLGQDTVPALLDEKGVETVGTGSVEVTAQDFTTSASQIAGAKPDAAFLLLTGPQYPVAIGQLKQAGFTGKIVGFSAMGAGNLTSAGQTAAGAVWPTNFTADQTDESSKTFVEAYEKKYDGEVPNNYAAEAYDRMWFLARGIAEADSADRAAIKDGLKAIADKGFDGAQGHVTFEDGDARVPGVLVEWDGTKEILVEGGS
;
A
#
# COMPACT_ATOMS: atom_id res chain seq x y z
N MET A 1 -31.81 -33.65 -41.08
CA MET A 1 -32.91 -34.13 -40.24
C MET A 1 -33.03 -33.11 -39.09
N THR A 2 -33.73 -32.02 -39.28
CA THR A 2 -35.19 -31.69 -39.16
C THR A 2 -35.75 -32.16 -37.81
N ARG A 3 -36.13 -31.23 -36.93
CA ARG A 3 -37.42 -30.55 -36.69
C ARG A 3 -37.40 -29.94 -35.29
N ASP A 4 -37.63 -28.66 -35.16
CA ASP A 4 -38.88 -27.91 -34.89
C ASP A 4 -39.25 -27.86 -33.41
N ALA A 5 -39.18 -26.69 -32.81
CA ALA A 5 -40.09 -25.57 -32.64
C ALA A 5 -41.41 -25.87 -31.93
N ARG A 6 -41.73 -25.11 -30.87
CA ARG A 6 -43.06 -24.48 -30.55
C ARG A 6 -42.92 -23.75 -29.20
N ALA A 7 -42.93 -22.53 -29.20
CA ALA A 7 -43.83 -21.40 -28.97
C ALA A 7 -45.16 -21.71 -28.21
N GLY A 8 -45.35 -21.01 -27.08
CA GLY A 8 -46.61 -20.98 -26.32
C GLY A 8 -46.79 -19.65 -25.62
N ARG A 9 -47.47 -18.72 -26.29
CA ARG A 9 -48.07 -17.47 -25.75
C ARG A 9 -49.39 -17.81 -25.05
N ARG A 10 -49.74 -17.07 -24.00
CA ARG A 10 -51.08 -16.53 -23.61
C ARG A 10 -50.95 -15.85 -22.28
N SER A 11 -51.06 -14.55 -22.18
CA SER A 11 -52.21 -13.64 -22.24
C SER A 11 -52.94 -13.41 -20.92
N LEU A 12 -52.79 -12.19 -20.40
CA LEU A 12 -53.81 -11.25 -19.88
C LEU A 12 -54.76 -11.72 -18.76
N LEU A 13 -54.78 -10.97 -17.66
CA LEU A 13 -56.03 -10.24 -17.28
C LEU A 13 -55.70 -9.15 -16.20
N ALA A 14 -56.28 -8.00 -16.47
CA ALA A 14 -56.26 -6.79 -15.69
C ALA A 14 -57.27 -6.86 -14.52
N GLY A 15 -57.01 -6.14 -13.46
CA GLY A 15 -57.96 -5.90 -12.36
C GLY A 15 -57.69 -4.56 -11.72
N ALA A 16 -58.41 -3.52 -12.19
CA ALA A 16 -58.45 -2.22 -11.58
C ALA A 16 -59.41 -2.23 -10.41
N GLY A 17 -59.03 -1.57 -9.30
CA GLY A 17 -59.92 -1.32 -8.16
C GLY A 17 -59.52 -0.02 -7.49
N ALA A 18 -60.15 1.06 -7.90
CA ALA A 18 -60.14 2.36 -7.21
C ALA A 18 -61.22 2.41 -6.17
N VAL A 19 -60.93 2.86 -4.95
CA VAL A 19 -61.91 3.41 -4.01
C VAL A 19 -61.32 4.62 -3.30
N THR A 20 -62.09 5.66 -3.36
CA THR A 20 -61.94 7.05 -2.98
C THR A 20 -62.16 7.34 -1.50
N LEU A 21 -61.45 8.35 -0.99
CA LEU A 21 -61.93 9.56 -0.24
C LEU A 21 -62.51 9.40 1.15
N ALA A 22 -61.89 10.04 2.15
CA ALA A 22 -62.57 10.96 3.06
C ALA A 22 -61.58 11.86 3.82
N LEU A 23 -61.69 13.17 3.58
CA LEU A 23 -61.14 14.24 4.42
C LEU A 23 -61.96 14.36 5.71
N ALA A 24 -61.33 14.65 6.84
CA ALA A 24 -61.93 15.40 7.94
C ALA A 24 -60.90 16.32 8.58
N LEU A 25 -61.08 17.62 8.38
CA LEU A 25 -60.50 18.71 9.17
C LEU A 25 -61.24 18.84 10.49
N ALA A 26 -60.53 19.03 11.56
CA ALA A 26 -61.04 19.77 12.72
C ALA A 26 -59.90 20.48 13.45
N ALA A 27 -60.04 21.79 13.59
CA ALA A 27 -59.11 22.73 14.19
C ALA A 27 -59.56 23.08 15.64
N CYS A 28 -58.59 23.74 16.37
CA CYS A 28 -58.71 24.55 17.61
C CYS A 28 -58.66 23.78 18.95
N SER A 29 -57.78 24.06 19.88
CA SER A 29 -57.42 25.28 20.57
C SER A 29 -56.42 24.90 21.74
N SER A 30 -55.44 25.75 21.99
CA SER A 30 -54.62 25.78 23.23
C SER A 30 -55.43 26.46 24.36
N PRO A 31 -54.96 26.53 25.63
CA PRO A 31 -53.60 26.43 26.20
C PRO A 31 -53.52 25.69 27.56
N GLY A 32 -52.30 25.40 28.02
CA GLY A 32 -52.07 25.02 29.42
C GLY A 32 -50.72 24.36 29.68
N SER A 33 -49.86 25.09 30.34
CA SER A 33 -48.53 24.75 30.81
C SER A 33 -48.47 23.50 31.68
N SER A 34 -47.43 22.67 31.48
CA SER A 34 -46.65 22.07 32.60
C SER A 34 -45.43 21.32 32.05
N ASP A 35 -44.33 21.76 32.45
CA ASP A 35 -43.00 21.25 32.59
C ASP A 35 -42.89 19.73 32.78
N SER A 36 -42.11 19.08 31.89
CA SER A 36 -41.38 17.85 32.19
C SER A 36 -40.31 17.66 31.12
N GLY A 37 -39.06 17.84 31.48
CA GLY A 37 -37.89 17.71 30.67
C GLY A 37 -37.79 16.32 30.02
N SER A 38 -37.63 16.34 28.70
CA SER A 38 -37.02 15.26 27.98
C SER A 38 -35.85 15.89 27.25
N SER A 39 -34.66 15.67 27.81
CA SER A 39 -33.38 15.98 27.20
C SER A 39 -33.22 15.15 25.94
N GLY A 40 -33.69 15.66 24.82
CA GLY A 40 -33.24 15.30 23.50
C GLY A 40 -31.89 15.96 23.33
N GLY A 41 -30.81 15.21 23.51
CA GLY A 41 -29.44 15.66 23.19
C GLY A 41 -29.34 15.97 21.73
N GLY A 42 -29.61 17.22 21.35
CA GLY A 42 -29.07 17.82 20.15
C GLY A 42 -27.60 18.09 20.44
N SER A 43 -26.72 17.30 19.89
CA SER A 43 -25.28 17.59 19.86
C SER A 43 -25.11 18.89 19.08
N SER A 44 -25.09 20.01 19.81
CA SER A 44 -24.59 21.28 19.30
C SER A 44 -23.07 21.11 19.15
N GLY A 45 -22.56 21.33 17.93
CA GLY A 45 -21.15 21.31 17.61
C GLY A 45 -20.30 22.18 18.54
N GLY A 46 -19.69 21.55 19.51
CA GLY A 46 -18.51 22.03 20.17
C GLY A 46 -17.34 21.43 19.38
N GLY A 47 -16.55 22.29 18.73
CA GLY A 47 -15.34 21.86 18.02
C GLY A 47 -14.43 21.12 18.98
N GLY A 48 -13.96 19.95 18.55
CA GLY A 48 -13.04 19.11 19.28
C GLY A 48 -13.22 17.66 18.88
N LEU A 49 -12.11 16.93 18.93
CA LEU A 49 -12.07 15.50 18.61
C LEU A 49 -12.83 14.68 19.67
N PRO A 50 -13.45 13.56 19.28
CA PRO A 50 -14.10 12.64 20.23
C PRO A 50 -13.06 11.94 21.12
N ASP A 51 -13.49 11.35 22.24
CA ASP A 51 -12.60 10.61 23.16
C ASP A 51 -11.84 9.47 22.46
N THR A 52 -12.45 8.89 21.42
CA THR A 52 -11.86 7.78 20.64
C THR A 52 -12.17 7.94 19.16
N ILE A 53 -11.16 7.77 18.32
CA ILE A 53 -11.30 7.67 16.87
C ILE A 53 -10.99 6.24 16.45
N LYS A 54 -12.00 5.60 15.83
CA LYS A 54 -11.89 4.22 15.36
C LYS A 54 -11.45 4.17 13.89
N ILE A 55 -10.44 3.38 13.62
CA ILE A 55 -9.82 3.21 12.30
C ILE A 55 -9.77 1.72 11.96
N MET A 56 -10.24 1.33 10.79
CA MET A 56 -10.06 -0.05 10.31
C MET A 56 -8.70 -0.18 9.63
N ASP A 57 -7.86 -1.13 10.04
CA ASP A 57 -6.60 -1.48 9.37
C ASP A 57 -6.75 -2.81 8.64
N ILE A 58 -6.93 -2.76 7.31
CA ILE A 58 -7.03 -3.93 6.45
C ILE A 58 -5.60 -4.32 6.06
N ASN A 59 -5.11 -5.43 6.63
CA ASN A 59 -3.73 -5.85 6.50
C ASN A 59 -3.63 -7.28 5.94
N GLY A 60 -2.42 -7.76 5.69
CA GLY A 60 -2.14 -9.14 5.30
C GLY A 60 -1.29 -9.82 6.37
N LEU A 61 -1.93 -10.28 7.45
CA LEU A 61 -1.22 -10.89 8.59
C LEU A 61 -0.93 -12.38 8.40
N THR A 62 -1.59 -13.00 7.42
CA THR A 62 -1.38 -14.40 7.06
C THR A 62 -1.13 -14.56 5.56
N GLY A 63 -0.71 -15.76 5.13
CA GLY A 63 -0.47 -16.08 3.73
C GLY A 63 0.83 -15.47 3.16
N PRO A 64 0.88 -15.24 1.84
CA PRO A 64 2.10 -14.84 1.14
C PRO A 64 2.66 -13.47 1.54
N VAL A 65 1.83 -12.61 2.13
CA VAL A 65 2.17 -11.24 2.53
C VAL A 65 2.36 -11.07 4.03
N ALA A 66 2.33 -12.17 4.81
CA ALA A 66 2.38 -12.14 6.27
C ALA A 66 3.61 -11.41 6.82
N PHE A 67 4.76 -11.57 6.18
CA PHE A 67 5.99 -10.88 6.58
C PHE A 67 5.84 -9.36 6.46
N ALA A 68 5.39 -8.88 5.32
CA ALA A 68 5.16 -7.46 5.08
C ALA A 68 4.09 -6.90 6.03
N GLY A 69 2.97 -7.61 6.17
CA GLY A 69 1.87 -7.19 7.03
C GLY A 69 2.21 -7.15 8.51
N SER A 70 2.99 -8.11 9.02
CA SER A 70 3.42 -8.11 10.44
C SER A 70 4.37 -6.94 10.74
N ASN A 71 5.26 -6.60 9.82
CA ASN A 71 6.14 -5.44 9.97
C ASN A 71 5.35 -4.12 9.87
N ALA A 72 4.38 -4.04 8.96
CA ALA A 72 3.48 -2.88 8.87
C ALA A 72 2.68 -2.68 10.17
N ALA A 73 2.18 -3.76 10.77
CA ALA A 73 1.48 -3.68 12.06
C ALA A 73 2.38 -3.12 13.18
N LYS A 74 3.67 -3.48 13.21
CA LYS A 74 4.64 -2.91 14.15
C LYS A 74 4.87 -1.41 13.92
N GLY A 75 5.03 -0.99 12.66
CA GLY A 75 5.16 0.43 12.31
C GLY A 75 3.93 1.24 12.74
N THR A 76 2.73 0.75 12.43
CA THR A 76 1.46 1.37 12.86
C THR A 76 1.38 1.47 14.40
N ALA A 77 1.72 0.40 15.12
CA ALA A 77 1.65 0.38 16.58
C ALA A 77 2.67 1.33 17.24
N LEU A 78 3.84 1.53 16.64
CA LEU A 78 4.82 2.51 17.11
C LEU A 78 4.29 3.94 16.87
N ALA A 79 3.74 4.21 15.69
CA ALA A 79 3.18 5.53 15.36
C ALA A 79 2.03 5.91 16.29
N VAL A 80 1.08 4.99 16.56
CA VAL A 80 -0.04 5.23 17.49
C VAL A 80 0.46 5.62 18.87
N GLU A 81 1.43 4.86 19.42
CA GLU A 81 2.02 5.18 20.73
C GLU A 81 2.65 6.57 20.78
N GLN A 82 3.40 6.95 19.74
CA GLN A 82 4.05 8.25 19.68
C GLN A 82 3.05 9.41 19.46
N ILE A 83 2.06 9.23 18.58
CA ILE A 83 1.00 10.20 18.34
C ILE A 83 0.25 10.53 19.65
N GLU A 84 -0.06 9.48 20.43
CA GLU A 84 -0.72 9.65 21.73
C GLU A 84 0.21 10.28 22.77
N ALA A 85 1.49 9.88 22.79
CA ALA A 85 2.48 10.44 23.73
C ALA A 85 2.79 11.91 23.43
N ASP A 86 2.85 12.29 22.17
CA ASP A 86 3.09 13.68 21.73
C ASP A 86 1.85 14.57 21.90
N GLY A 87 0.69 13.99 22.16
CA GLY A 87 -0.58 14.69 22.33
C GLY A 87 -1.06 15.39 21.05
N LEU A 88 -0.69 14.88 19.85
CA LEU A 88 -1.09 15.47 18.56
C LEU A 88 -2.60 15.64 18.44
N LEU A 89 -3.37 14.69 19.00
CA LEU A 89 -4.83 14.68 19.00
C LEU A 89 -5.42 15.01 20.39
N GLY A 90 -4.65 15.70 21.24
CA GLY A 90 -5.04 15.95 22.64
C GLY A 90 -5.18 14.65 23.43
N ASP A 91 -6.29 14.48 24.15
CA ASP A 91 -6.58 13.27 24.94
C ASP A 91 -7.27 12.16 24.13
N THR A 92 -7.56 12.41 22.84
CA THR A 92 -8.22 11.44 21.93
C THR A 92 -7.37 10.19 21.75
N LYS A 93 -8.01 9.02 21.90
CA LYS A 93 -7.38 7.72 21.67
C LYS A 93 -7.64 7.20 20.26
N LEU A 94 -6.63 6.51 19.71
CA LEU A 94 -6.74 5.84 18.40
C LEU A 94 -7.04 4.35 18.60
N GLU A 95 -8.22 3.91 18.18
CA GLU A 95 -8.62 2.50 18.20
C GLU A 95 -8.37 1.89 16.80
N ILE A 96 -7.38 1.02 16.69
CA ILE A 96 -7.05 0.33 15.45
C ILE A 96 -7.71 -1.05 15.43
N ASP A 97 -8.74 -1.21 14.60
CA ASP A 97 -9.42 -2.49 14.37
C ASP A 97 -8.77 -3.22 13.20
N SER A 98 -7.82 -4.10 13.49
CA SER A 98 -7.04 -4.82 12.49
C SER A 98 -7.82 -5.99 11.90
N LYS A 99 -7.82 -6.09 10.56
CA LYS A 99 -8.46 -7.14 9.76
C LYS A 99 -7.43 -7.81 8.87
N ASP A 100 -7.37 -9.12 8.90
CA ASP A 100 -6.50 -9.91 8.03
C ASP A 100 -7.23 -10.27 6.73
N ALA A 101 -6.80 -9.69 5.63
CA ALA A 101 -7.33 -9.98 4.30
C ALA A 101 -6.46 -10.98 3.51
N ALA A 102 -5.36 -11.50 4.08
CA ALA A 102 -4.53 -12.58 3.54
C ALA A 102 -4.15 -12.42 2.04
N ALA A 103 -4.03 -11.20 1.53
CA ALA A 103 -3.86 -10.85 0.12
C ALA A 103 -5.08 -11.15 -0.80
N ASP A 104 -6.25 -11.46 -0.24
CA ASP A 104 -7.48 -11.70 -1.01
C ASP A 104 -8.22 -10.39 -1.30
N PRO A 105 -8.41 -9.99 -2.60
CA PRO A 105 -9.10 -8.76 -2.96
C PRO A 105 -10.59 -8.75 -2.56
N GLN A 106 -11.28 -9.89 -2.58
CA GLN A 106 -12.70 -9.97 -2.22
C GLN A 106 -12.87 -9.78 -0.72
N GLN A 107 -11.97 -10.37 0.08
CA GLN A 107 -11.96 -10.19 1.52
C GLN A 107 -11.66 -8.73 1.91
N ALA A 108 -10.68 -8.10 1.27
CA ALA A 108 -10.38 -6.69 1.47
C ALA A 108 -11.58 -5.78 1.15
N ALA A 109 -12.25 -6.00 0.00
CA ALA A 109 -13.46 -5.27 -0.37
C ALA A 109 -14.62 -5.50 0.60
N SER A 110 -14.75 -6.72 1.17
CA SER A 110 -15.74 -7.01 2.21
C SER A 110 -15.49 -6.22 3.49
N PHE A 111 -14.25 -6.14 3.97
CA PHE A 111 -13.89 -5.34 5.14
C PHE A 111 -14.09 -3.85 4.89
N ALA A 112 -13.66 -3.34 3.73
CA ALA A 112 -13.92 -1.95 3.35
C ALA A 112 -15.42 -1.64 3.35
N SER A 113 -16.26 -2.54 2.82
CA SER A 113 -17.72 -2.39 2.84
C SER A 113 -18.29 -2.36 4.27
N GLN A 114 -17.73 -3.12 5.21
CA GLN A 114 -18.10 -3.07 6.62
C GLN A 114 -17.77 -1.69 7.24
N ALA A 115 -16.55 -1.17 6.97
CA ALA A 115 -16.19 0.16 7.47
C ALA A 115 -17.04 1.27 6.82
N ILE A 116 -17.41 1.13 5.55
CA ILE A 116 -18.32 2.07 4.86
C ILE A 116 -19.68 2.11 5.56
N ALA A 117 -20.24 0.95 5.88
CA ALA A 117 -21.57 0.80 6.47
C ALA A 117 -21.64 1.22 7.95
N ASP A 118 -20.51 1.22 8.66
CA ASP A 118 -20.43 1.62 10.06
C ASP A 118 -19.79 3.01 10.20
N PRO A 119 -20.58 4.06 10.50
CA PRO A 119 -20.09 5.43 10.63
C PRO A 119 -19.15 5.65 11.82
N SER A 120 -18.97 4.67 12.72
CA SER A 120 -17.99 4.76 13.81
C SER A 120 -16.54 4.70 13.31
N TYR A 121 -16.31 4.12 12.12
CA TYR A 121 -14.98 4.18 11.49
C TYR A 121 -14.77 5.51 10.79
N ALA A 122 -13.78 6.27 11.24
CA ALA A 122 -13.41 7.56 10.66
C ALA A 122 -12.61 7.41 9.36
N ALA A 123 -11.78 6.38 9.27
CA ALA A 123 -10.89 6.12 8.12
C ALA A 123 -10.56 4.62 7.99
N ILE A 124 -9.94 4.29 6.86
CA ILE A 124 -9.36 2.97 6.57
C ILE A 124 -7.86 3.13 6.33
N LEU A 125 -7.06 2.27 6.94
CA LEU A 125 -5.66 2.02 6.61
C LEU A 125 -5.57 0.73 5.79
N GLY A 126 -4.74 0.74 4.73
CA GLY A 126 -4.68 -0.41 3.82
C GLY A 126 -5.83 -0.47 2.83
N PRO A 127 -5.95 -1.59 2.10
CA PRO A 127 -5.13 -2.80 2.19
C PRO A 127 -3.70 -2.65 1.68
N SER A 128 -2.89 -3.71 1.85
CA SER A 128 -1.45 -3.71 1.64
C SER A 128 -0.98 -4.46 0.38
N ALA A 129 -1.86 -4.70 -0.58
CA ALA A 129 -1.48 -5.30 -1.87
C ALA A 129 -2.23 -4.62 -3.02
N SER A 130 -1.55 -4.37 -4.15
CA SER A 130 -2.10 -3.61 -5.28
C SER A 130 -3.43 -4.16 -5.80
N ALA A 131 -3.59 -5.48 -5.90
CA ALA A 131 -4.84 -6.10 -6.33
C ALA A 131 -6.00 -5.86 -5.35
N GLN A 132 -5.70 -5.83 -4.04
CA GLN A 132 -6.67 -5.50 -3.00
C GLN A 132 -7.05 -4.02 -3.06
N SER A 133 -6.05 -3.12 -3.15
CA SER A 133 -6.27 -1.68 -3.22
C SER A 133 -7.08 -1.28 -4.46
N ALA A 134 -6.80 -1.88 -5.62
CA ALA A 134 -7.58 -1.67 -6.83
C ALA A 134 -9.04 -2.09 -6.69
N ALA A 135 -9.34 -3.12 -5.89
CA ALA A 135 -10.72 -3.53 -5.59
C ALA A 135 -11.41 -2.60 -4.57
N VAL A 136 -10.65 -2.01 -3.65
CA VAL A 136 -11.17 -1.16 -2.56
C VAL A 136 -11.33 0.30 -2.99
N SER A 137 -10.39 0.86 -3.76
CA SER A 137 -10.35 2.29 -4.11
C SER A 137 -11.66 2.86 -4.67
N PRO A 138 -12.32 2.24 -5.67
CA PRO A 138 -13.55 2.80 -6.23
C PRO A 138 -14.70 2.83 -5.22
N ILE A 139 -14.79 1.84 -4.32
CA ILE A 139 -15.89 1.78 -3.35
C ILE A 139 -15.71 2.77 -2.20
N VAL A 140 -14.49 2.96 -1.70
CA VAL A 140 -14.21 3.94 -0.63
C VAL A 140 -14.31 5.36 -1.17
N GLN A 141 -13.84 5.62 -2.39
CA GLN A 141 -13.99 6.91 -3.06
C GLN A 141 -15.47 7.27 -3.23
N GLN A 142 -16.27 6.34 -3.73
CA GLN A 142 -17.72 6.57 -3.91
C GLN A 142 -18.44 6.80 -2.59
N ALA A 143 -18.02 6.12 -1.53
CA ALA A 143 -18.62 6.24 -0.21
C ALA A 143 -18.10 7.42 0.62
N GLY A 144 -17.04 8.10 0.17
CA GLY A 144 -16.43 9.23 0.88
C GLY A 144 -15.72 8.80 2.16
N VAL A 145 -14.99 7.67 2.14
CA VAL A 145 -14.23 7.18 3.29
C VAL A 145 -12.73 7.40 3.06
N PRO A 146 -12.06 8.26 3.87
CA PRO A 146 -10.62 8.45 3.78
C PRO A 146 -9.88 7.14 3.93
N THR A 147 -9.02 6.84 2.96
CA THR A 147 -8.29 5.56 2.91
C THR A 147 -6.83 5.80 2.52
N VAL A 148 -5.91 5.25 3.31
CA VAL A 148 -4.47 5.42 3.08
C VAL A 148 -3.81 4.05 2.92
N TYR A 149 -3.24 3.82 1.73
CA TYR A 149 -2.59 2.57 1.34
C TYR A 149 -1.11 2.55 1.68
N VAL A 150 -0.57 1.33 1.85
CA VAL A 150 0.86 1.01 1.82
C VAL A 150 1.08 -0.27 1.01
N GLN A 151 2.31 -0.53 0.59
CA GLN A 151 2.75 -1.75 -0.10
C GLN A 151 1.99 -2.05 -1.40
N SER A 152 1.28 -1.07 -1.93
CA SER A 152 0.50 -1.16 -3.17
C SER A 152 1.21 -0.38 -4.27
N GLY A 153 2.28 -0.95 -4.82
CA GLY A 153 3.23 -0.26 -5.71
C GLY A 153 2.77 -0.08 -7.17
N SER A 154 1.62 -0.65 -7.59
CA SER A 154 1.11 -0.48 -8.96
C SER A 154 0.55 0.92 -9.18
N GLU A 155 0.67 1.42 -10.40
CA GLU A 155 -0.03 2.64 -10.80
C GLU A 155 -1.54 2.47 -10.77
N GLY A 156 -2.28 3.59 -10.66
CA GLY A 156 -3.74 3.60 -10.68
C GLY A 156 -4.43 3.02 -9.44
N VAL A 157 -3.69 2.78 -8.36
CA VAL A 157 -4.25 2.35 -7.06
C VAL A 157 -5.00 3.50 -6.38
N VAL A 158 -4.46 4.71 -6.45
CA VAL A 158 -5.11 5.92 -5.91
C VAL A 158 -6.20 6.40 -6.87
N VAL A 159 -7.40 6.67 -6.34
CA VAL A 159 -8.57 7.10 -7.12
C VAL A 159 -9.30 8.23 -6.40
N GLY A 160 -9.37 9.39 -7.06
CA GLY A 160 -10.06 10.57 -6.53
C GLY A 160 -9.35 11.21 -5.35
N ASP A 161 -10.10 11.83 -4.43
CA ASP A 161 -9.58 12.67 -3.35
C ASP A 161 -9.75 12.09 -1.94
N PHE A 162 -10.34 10.91 -1.83
CA PHE A 162 -10.45 10.16 -0.57
C PHE A 162 -9.37 9.09 -0.40
N THR A 163 -8.52 8.85 -1.41
CA THR A 163 -7.51 7.81 -1.35
C THR A 163 -6.11 8.39 -1.49
N TYR A 164 -5.19 7.92 -0.66
CA TYR A 164 -3.78 8.27 -0.65
C TYR A 164 -2.93 7.01 -0.53
N ARG A 165 -1.67 7.11 -0.92
CA ARG A 165 -0.71 6.01 -0.80
C ARG A 165 0.63 6.52 -0.30
N LEU A 166 1.16 5.88 0.75
CA LEU A 166 2.46 6.21 1.36
C LEU A 166 3.62 5.35 0.82
N THR A 167 3.32 4.30 0.07
CA THR A 167 4.33 3.62 -0.73
C THR A 167 4.37 4.32 -2.09
N PRO A 168 5.46 4.95 -2.49
CA PRO A 168 5.56 5.54 -3.81
C PRO A 168 5.32 4.51 -4.92
N PRO A 169 4.82 4.91 -6.09
CA PRO A 169 4.71 4.01 -7.23
C PRO A 169 6.03 3.29 -7.48
N ALA A 170 5.97 1.97 -7.68
CA ALA A 170 7.20 1.18 -7.83
C ALA A 170 8.10 1.68 -8.98
N ALA A 171 7.50 2.21 -10.05
CA ALA A 171 8.23 2.81 -11.16
C ALA A 171 9.09 4.02 -10.75
N SER A 172 8.65 4.81 -9.75
CA SER A 172 9.36 6.04 -9.34
C SER A 172 10.74 5.82 -8.71
N TYR A 173 11.05 4.60 -8.29
CA TYR A 173 12.39 4.28 -7.75
C TYR A 173 13.41 3.91 -8.83
N TYR A 174 12.99 3.65 -10.06
CA TYR A 174 13.88 3.11 -11.09
C TYR A 174 14.75 4.16 -11.75
N ASP A 175 14.49 5.44 -11.58
CA ASP A 175 15.39 6.51 -12.02
C ASP A 175 16.79 6.32 -11.41
N ILE A 176 16.87 5.98 -10.14
CA ILE A 176 18.12 5.70 -9.41
C ILE A 176 18.88 4.48 -9.96
N VAL A 177 18.13 3.49 -10.51
CA VAL A 177 18.73 2.33 -11.18
C VAL A 177 19.36 2.74 -12.51
N GLY A 178 18.82 3.78 -13.15
CA GLY A 178 19.40 4.36 -14.38
C GLY A 178 20.82 4.88 -14.15
N ASP A 179 21.08 5.56 -13.05
CA ASP A 179 22.40 6.02 -12.68
C ASP A 179 23.35 4.85 -12.38
N TYR A 180 22.85 3.82 -11.70
CA TYR A 180 23.61 2.59 -11.44
C TYR A 180 23.98 1.86 -12.75
N ILE A 181 23.08 1.82 -13.74
CA ILE A 181 23.38 1.25 -15.07
C ILE A 181 24.57 1.96 -15.72
N ASP A 182 24.57 3.30 -15.67
CA ASP A 182 25.64 4.12 -16.24
C ASP A 182 26.96 3.92 -15.48
N ASP A 183 26.96 3.97 -14.16
CA ASP A 183 28.14 3.79 -13.31
C ASP A 183 28.76 2.40 -13.47
N GLN A 184 27.95 1.37 -13.60
CA GLN A 184 28.44 0.00 -13.81
C GLN A 184 28.71 -0.32 -15.27
N SER A 185 28.47 0.63 -16.20
CA SER A 185 28.66 0.46 -17.65
C SER A 185 27.93 -0.77 -18.22
N ILE A 186 26.69 -1.04 -17.75
CA ILE A 186 25.87 -2.15 -18.19
C ILE A 186 25.44 -1.91 -19.66
N LYS A 187 25.65 -2.88 -20.54
CA LYS A 187 25.31 -2.80 -21.97
C LYS A 187 24.29 -3.84 -22.40
N THR A 188 24.20 -4.94 -21.66
CA THR A 188 23.25 -6.03 -21.95
C THR A 188 22.53 -6.45 -20.68
N ALA A 189 21.22 -6.71 -20.78
CA ALA A 189 20.42 -7.13 -19.64
C ALA A 189 19.44 -8.25 -20.00
N SER A 190 19.11 -9.10 -19.03
CA SER A 190 17.96 -9.98 -19.07
C SER A 190 16.96 -9.58 -17.99
N VAL A 191 15.66 -9.71 -18.28
CA VAL A 191 14.56 -9.38 -17.36
C VAL A 191 13.77 -10.63 -17.04
N LEU A 192 13.64 -10.96 -15.76
CA LEU A 192 12.77 -12.04 -15.24
C LEU A 192 11.78 -11.44 -14.25
N PHE A 193 10.49 -11.58 -14.52
CA PHE A 193 9.46 -10.97 -13.68
C PHE A 193 8.34 -11.94 -13.29
N ASN A 194 7.67 -11.63 -12.20
CA ASN A 194 6.51 -12.36 -11.72
C ASN A 194 5.25 -11.82 -12.41
N ALA A 195 4.64 -12.62 -13.29
CA ALA A 195 3.48 -12.20 -14.09
C ALA A 195 2.16 -12.18 -13.30
N GLY A 196 2.09 -12.90 -12.18
CA GLY A 196 0.90 -12.96 -11.34
C GLY A 196 0.78 -11.84 -10.30
N ASN A 197 1.81 -11.00 -10.16
CA ASN A 197 1.81 -9.82 -9.31
C ASN A 197 1.73 -8.56 -10.19
N PRO A 198 0.66 -7.73 -10.10
CA PRO A 198 0.46 -6.59 -10.99
C PRO A 198 1.63 -5.59 -10.97
N THR A 199 2.21 -5.28 -9.81
CA THR A 199 3.36 -4.37 -9.70
C THR A 199 4.57 -4.93 -10.44
N LEU A 200 4.90 -6.20 -10.23
CA LEU A 200 6.07 -6.83 -10.84
C LEU A 200 5.88 -7.07 -12.33
N ALA A 201 4.65 -7.35 -12.76
CA ALA A 201 4.30 -7.45 -14.18
C ALA A 201 4.48 -6.10 -14.88
N GLN A 202 3.99 -5.01 -14.30
CA GLN A 202 4.17 -3.64 -14.83
C GLN A 202 5.65 -3.25 -14.90
N LEU A 203 6.42 -3.51 -13.84
CA LEU A 203 7.86 -3.25 -13.87
C LEU A 203 8.57 -4.04 -14.97
N GLY A 204 8.24 -5.34 -15.14
CA GLY A 204 8.91 -6.22 -16.09
C GLY A 204 8.48 -6.04 -17.54
N GLN A 205 7.28 -5.54 -17.80
CA GLN A 205 6.74 -5.35 -19.14
C GLN A 205 6.90 -3.93 -19.67
N ASP A 206 6.88 -2.95 -18.78
CA ASP A 206 6.85 -1.54 -19.16
C ASP A 206 8.05 -0.75 -18.61
N THR A 207 8.20 -0.65 -17.27
CA THR A 207 9.16 0.28 -16.64
C THR A 207 10.62 -0.09 -16.91
N VAL A 208 11.03 -1.33 -16.62
CA VAL A 208 12.42 -1.76 -16.80
C VAL A 208 12.80 -1.80 -18.28
N PRO A 209 11.99 -2.35 -19.20
CA PRO A 209 12.28 -2.25 -20.62
C PRO A 209 12.45 -0.82 -21.14
N ALA A 210 11.59 0.12 -20.72
CA ALA A 210 11.70 1.52 -21.10
C ALA A 210 13.00 2.16 -20.58
N LEU A 211 13.37 1.91 -19.32
CA LEU A 211 14.64 2.37 -18.74
C LEU A 211 15.85 1.80 -19.47
N LEU A 212 15.83 0.50 -19.80
CA LEU A 212 16.94 -0.14 -20.53
C LEU A 212 17.11 0.46 -21.94
N ASP A 213 15.99 0.73 -22.64
CA ASP A 213 16.00 1.38 -23.96
C ASP A 213 16.55 2.81 -23.86
N GLU A 214 16.08 3.60 -22.87
CA GLU A 214 16.58 4.96 -22.61
C GLU A 214 18.08 5.00 -22.33
N LYS A 215 18.61 4.02 -21.58
CA LYS A 215 20.04 3.90 -21.27
C LYS A 215 20.85 3.20 -22.37
N GLY A 216 20.22 2.80 -23.48
CA GLY A 216 20.87 2.12 -24.58
C GLY A 216 21.40 0.73 -24.23
N VAL A 217 20.74 0.05 -23.30
CA VAL A 217 21.06 -1.32 -22.87
C VAL A 217 20.28 -2.32 -23.71
N GLU A 218 20.96 -3.26 -24.35
CA GLU A 218 20.33 -4.33 -25.12
C GLU A 218 19.65 -5.36 -24.20
N THR A 219 18.36 -5.58 -24.37
CA THR A 219 17.63 -6.67 -23.68
C THR A 219 17.86 -7.98 -24.43
N VAL A 220 18.71 -8.85 -23.90
CA VAL A 220 19.08 -10.14 -24.51
C VAL A 220 18.17 -11.31 -24.08
N GLY A 221 17.22 -11.07 -23.20
CA GLY A 221 16.24 -12.08 -22.79
C GLY A 221 15.18 -11.52 -21.85
N THR A 222 13.94 -11.94 -22.06
CA THR A 222 12.82 -11.64 -21.17
C THR A 222 12.06 -12.92 -20.85
N GLY A 223 11.73 -13.13 -19.56
CA GLY A 223 10.96 -14.28 -19.09
C GLY A 223 10.01 -13.89 -17.98
N SER A 224 9.00 -14.71 -17.77
CA SER A 224 8.08 -14.54 -16.65
C SER A 224 7.90 -15.84 -15.87
N VAL A 225 7.51 -15.68 -14.60
CA VAL A 225 7.22 -16.78 -13.68
C VAL A 225 5.91 -16.50 -12.93
N GLU A 226 5.30 -17.57 -12.40
CA GLU A 226 4.11 -17.46 -11.56
C GLU A 226 4.45 -17.04 -10.12
N VAL A 227 3.48 -16.47 -9.40
CA VAL A 227 3.62 -16.10 -7.97
C VAL A 227 4.04 -17.28 -7.11
N THR A 228 3.58 -18.49 -7.46
CA THR A 228 3.87 -19.73 -6.74
C THR A 228 5.14 -20.45 -7.18
N ALA A 229 5.91 -19.87 -8.13
CA ALA A 229 7.13 -20.49 -8.62
C ALA A 229 8.17 -20.65 -7.49
N GLN A 230 8.71 -21.86 -7.37
CA GLN A 230 9.76 -22.25 -6.43
C GLN A 230 10.98 -22.85 -7.12
N ASP A 231 10.96 -22.95 -8.44
CA ASP A 231 12.05 -23.44 -9.27
C ASP A 231 12.26 -22.49 -10.44
N PHE A 232 13.46 -21.98 -10.57
CA PHE A 232 13.91 -21.02 -11.58
C PHE A 232 15.01 -21.58 -12.48
N THR A 233 15.29 -22.90 -12.42
CA THR A 233 16.42 -23.55 -13.12
C THR A 233 16.38 -23.27 -14.61
N THR A 234 15.20 -23.31 -15.24
CA THR A 234 15.06 -23.04 -16.68
C THR A 234 15.41 -21.58 -16.99
N SER A 235 14.82 -20.61 -16.26
CA SER A 235 15.10 -19.20 -16.46
C SER A 235 16.57 -18.86 -16.15
N ALA A 236 17.11 -19.42 -15.06
CA ALA A 236 18.51 -19.26 -14.68
C ALA A 236 19.46 -19.74 -15.77
N SER A 237 19.18 -20.90 -16.37
CA SER A 237 20.00 -21.46 -17.48
C SER A 237 19.92 -20.59 -18.74
N GLN A 238 18.75 -20.03 -19.05
CA GLN A 238 18.56 -19.13 -20.18
C GLN A 238 19.34 -17.82 -19.98
N ILE A 239 19.20 -17.19 -18.80
CA ILE A 239 19.91 -15.97 -18.45
C ILE A 239 21.43 -16.19 -18.48
N ALA A 240 21.91 -17.24 -17.80
CA ALA A 240 23.35 -17.54 -17.77
C ALA A 240 23.90 -17.86 -19.18
N GLY A 241 23.11 -18.54 -20.04
CA GLY A 241 23.47 -18.84 -21.42
C GLY A 241 23.58 -17.60 -22.30
N ALA A 242 22.73 -16.59 -22.08
CA ALA A 242 22.77 -15.30 -22.79
C ALA A 242 23.92 -14.41 -22.33
N LYS A 243 24.49 -14.64 -21.15
CA LYS A 243 25.62 -13.90 -20.55
C LYS A 243 25.42 -12.39 -20.52
N PRO A 244 24.28 -11.87 -20.02
CA PRO A 244 24.10 -10.44 -19.91
C PRO A 244 25.02 -9.85 -18.83
N ASP A 245 25.31 -8.53 -18.95
CA ASP A 245 26.01 -7.79 -17.90
C ASP A 245 25.18 -7.72 -16.61
N ALA A 246 23.84 -7.65 -16.75
CA ALA A 246 22.92 -7.61 -15.61
C ALA A 246 21.69 -8.52 -15.82
N ALA A 247 21.18 -9.08 -14.71
CA ALA A 247 19.90 -9.75 -14.62
C ALA A 247 18.95 -8.93 -13.72
N PHE A 248 17.87 -8.42 -14.29
CA PHE A 248 16.80 -7.79 -13.56
C PHE A 248 15.83 -8.85 -13.07
N LEU A 249 15.76 -9.03 -11.75
CA LEU A 249 14.88 -10.00 -11.09
C LEU A 249 13.76 -9.26 -10.38
N LEU A 250 12.56 -9.29 -10.95
CA LEU A 250 11.38 -8.63 -10.42
C LEU A 250 10.46 -9.70 -9.83
N LEU A 251 10.80 -10.14 -8.61
CA LEU A 251 10.22 -11.31 -7.95
C LEU A 251 9.58 -10.94 -6.60
N THR A 252 8.82 -11.85 -6.02
CA THR A 252 8.37 -11.71 -4.62
C THR A 252 9.49 -12.08 -3.67
N GLY A 253 9.48 -11.52 -2.44
CA GLY A 253 10.57 -11.68 -1.48
C GLY A 253 11.11 -13.11 -1.31
N PRO A 254 10.26 -14.13 -1.02
CA PRO A 254 10.73 -15.50 -0.83
C PRO A 254 11.33 -16.18 -2.08
N GLN A 255 11.08 -15.63 -3.28
CA GLN A 255 11.62 -16.16 -4.52
C GLN A 255 13.09 -15.80 -4.74
N TYR A 256 13.56 -14.68 -4.18
CA TYR A 256 14.91 -14.15 -4.43
C TYR A 256 16.03 -15.12 -4.03
N PRO A 257 16.07 -15.69 -2.82
CA PRO A 257 17.15 -16.59 -2.45
C PRO A 257 17.29 -17.79 -3.38
N VAL A 258 16.15 -18.34 -3.82
CA VAL A 258 16.12 -19.50 -4.72
C VAL A 258 16.58 -19.11 -6.13
N ALA A 259 16.02 -18.03 -6.68
CA ALA A 259 16.35 -17.57 -8.02
C ALA A 259 17.85 -17.19 -8.14
N ILE A 260 18.38 -16.44 -7.18
CA ILE A 260 19.79 -16.06 -7.13
C ILE A 260 20.68 -17.29 -6.99
N GLY A 261 20.33 -18.23 -6.10
CA GLY A 261 21.07 -19.48 -5.92
C GLY A 261 21.17 -20.28 -7.21
N GLN A 262 20.05 -20.43 -7.93
CA GLN A 262 20.02 -21.16 -9.20
C GLN A 262 20.74 -20.41 -10.34
N LEU A 263 20.69 -19.07 -10.37
CA LEU A 263 21.49 -18.26 -11.30
C LEU A 263 22.99 -18.47 -11.08
N LYS A 264 23.45 -18.42 -9.85
CA LYS A 264 24.87 -18.67 -9.52
C LYS A 264 25.29 -20.11 -9.85
N GLN A 265 24.42 -21.10 -9.59
CA GLN A 265 24.66 -22.51 -10.00
C GLN A 265 24.73 -22.69 -11.51
N ALA A 266 23.93 -21.92 -12.27
CA ALA A 266 23.99 -21.90 -13.74
C ALA A 266 25.24 -21.17 -14.29
N GLY A 267 26.08 -20.58 -13.44
CA GLY A 267 27.31 -19.90 -13.80
C GLY A 267 27.14 -18.42 -14.14
N PHE A 268 26.04 -17.79 -13.77
CA PHE A 268 25.85 -16.36 -13.97
C PHE A 268 26.78 -15.54 -13.06
N THR A 269 27.53 -14.62 -13.65
CA THR A 269 28.52 -13.77 -12.96
C THR A 269 28.22 -12.27 -13.06
N GLY A 270 27.20 -11.89 -13.84
CA GLY A 270 26.79 -10.49 -13.99
C GLY A 270 26.15 -9.90 -12.73
N LYS A 271 25.79 -8.62 -12.84
CA LYS A 271 25.07 -7.89 -11.78
C LYS A 271 23.65 -8.42 -11.61
N ILE A 272 23.14 -8.37 -10.39
CA ILE A 272 21.75 -8.71 -10.09
C ILE A 272 21.08 -7.45 -9.60
N VAL A 273 20.03 -7.02 -10.29
CA VAL A 273 19.21 -5.86 -9.94
C VAL A 273 17.80 -6.34 -9.61
N GLY A 274 17.29 -6.00 -8.45
CA GLY A 274 15.99 -6.44 -7.98
C GLY A 274 14.96 -5.34 -7.84
N PHE A 275 13.96 -5.63 -7.03
CA PHE A 275 12.90 -4.74 -6.59
C PHE A 275 12.92 -4.65 -5.05
N SER A 276 12.28 -3.66 -4.45
CA SER A 276 12.27 -3.42 -3.00
C SER A 276 11.92 -4.67 -2.14
N ALA A 277 11.15 -5.61 -2.69
CA ALA A 277 10.88 -6.89 -2.04
C ALA A 277 12.11 -7.82 -1.94
N MET A 278 13.23 -7.48 -2.56
CA MET A 278 14.50 -8.21 -2.36
C MET A 278 15.07 -7.97 -0.96
N GLY A 279 14.86 -6.78 -0.41
CA GLY A 279 15.27 -6.38 0.93
C GLY A 279 14.46 -7.03 2.06
N ALA A 280 14.42 -6.32 3.19
CA ALA A 280 13.67 -6.70 4.39
C ALA A 280 14.02 -8.11 4.91
N GLY A 281 15.30 -8.50 4.84
CA GLY A 281 15.80 -9.77 5.34
C GLY A 281 15.57 -10.98 4.44
N ASN A 282 14.97 -10.81 3.25
CA ASN A 282 14.72 -11.92 2.31
C ASN A 282 16.03 -12.57 1.80
N LEU A 283 17.13 -11.82 1.75
CA LEU A 283 18.42 -12.34 1.31
C LEU A 283 19.25 -13.03 2.42
N THR A 284 18.80 -12.97 3.68
CA THR A 284 19.54 -13.56 4.81
C THR A 284 19.87 -15.04 4.58
N SER A 285 18.93 -15.83 4.03
CA SER A 285 19.16 -17.25 3.75
C SER A 285 20.09 -17.51 2.58
N ALA A 286 20.25 -16.54 1.68
CA ALA A 286 21.19 -16.62 0.55
C ALA A 286 22.63 -16.23 0.96
N GLY A 287 22.78 -15.38 1.97
CA GLY A 287 24.08 -14.97 2.51
C GLY A 287 25.01 -14.47 1.41
N GLN A 288 26.25 -14.97 1.40
CA GLN A 288 27.29 -14.61 0.43
C GLN A 288 26.93 -14.95 -1.04
N THR A 289 26.02 -15.87 -1.27
CA THR A 289 25.59 -16.22 -2.63
C THR A 289 24.91 -15.04 -3.33
N ALA A 290 24.23 -14.18 -2.55
CA ALA A 290 23.53 -12.99 -3.06
C ALA A 290 24.38 -11.71 -2.93
N ALA A 291 25.61 -11.77 -2.42
CA ALA A 291 26.45 -10.57 -2.29
C ALA A 291 26.61 -9.82 -3.61
N GLY A 292 26.46 -8.51 -3.57
CA GLY A 292 26.46 -7.62 -4.73
C GLY A 292 25.11 -7.53 -5.47
N ALA A 293 24.04 -8.14 -4.96
CA ALA A 293 22.70 -7.89 -5.47
C ALA A 293 22.20 -6.52 -4.99
N VAL A 294 21.65 -5.71 -5.91
CA VAL A 294 21.19 -4.34 -5.64
C VAL A 294 19.70 -4.20 -5.91
N TRP A 295 19.05 -3.26 -5.25
CA TRP A 295 17.65 -2.91 -5.51
C TRP A 295 17.33 -1.48 -5.06
N PRO A 296 16.43 -0.79 -5.77
CA PRO A 296 15.89 0.48 -5.31
C PRO A 296 14.87 0.25 -4.19
N THR A 297 14.86 1.14 -3.20
CA THR A 297 13.88 1.10 -2.11
C THR A 297 13.54 2.51 -1.63
N ASN A 298 12.42 2.66 -0.97
CA ASN A 298 11.97 3.90 -0.35
C ASN A 298 12.49 4.09 1.09
N PHE A 299 13.10 3.07 1.67
CA PHE A 299 13.63 3.13 3.02
C PHE A 299 14.72 2.09 3.25
N THR A 300 15.75 2.51 3.99
CA THR A 300 16.70 1.63 4.67
C THR A 300 17.04 2.22 6.05
N ALA A 301 17.38 1.37 7.01
CA ALA A 301 17.76 1.81 8.36
C ALA A 301 19.05 2.66 8.38
N ASP A 302 19.87 2.59 7.33
CA ASP A 302 21.10 3.36 7.17
C ASP A 302 20.87 4.78 6.57
N GLN A 303 19.60 5.21 6.35
CA GLN A 303 19.30 6.57 5.86
C GLN A 303 19.79 7.64 6.84
N THR A 304 20.18 8.79 6.27
CA THR A 304 20.86 9.85 7.02
C THR A 304 19.95 10.96 7.50
N ASP A 305 18.70 11.01 7.04
CA ASP A 305 17.70 11.98 7.47
C ASP A 305 17.42 11.87 8.96
N GLU A 306 17.26 13.00 9.62
CA GLU A 306 17.02 13.04 11.08
C GLU A 306 15.71 12.36 11.47
N SER A 307 14.65 12.53 10.66
CA SER A 307 13.36 11.87 10.88
C SER A 307 13.46 10.34 10.74
N SER A 308 14.22 9.87 9.74
CA SER A 308 14.47 8.42 9.54
C SER A 308 15.25 7.83 10.70
N LYS A 309 16.31 8.49 11.17
CA LYS A 309 17.08 8.07 12.37
C LYS A 309 16.20 8.01 13.62
N THR A 310 15.38 9.04 13.85
CA THR A 310 14.45 9.07 14.98
C THR A 310 13.50 7.90 14.96
N PHE A 311 12.97 7.54 13.78
CA PHE A 311 12.12 6.35 13.61
C PHE A 311 12.90 5.06 13.91
N VAL A 312 14.11 4.90 13.35
CA VAL A 312 14.95 3.70 13.56
C VAL A 312 15.24 3.50 15.04
N GLU A 313 15.71 4.54 15.73
CA GLU A 313 16.03 4.48 17.17
C GLU A 313 14.78 4.12 18.01
N ALA A 314 13.63 4.70 17.70
CA ALA A 314 12.39 4.41 18.40
C ALA A 314 11.90 2.98 18.15
N TYR A 315 12.04 2.49 16.91
CA TYR A 315 11.66 1.14 16.53
C TYR A 315 12.55 0.10 17.24
N GLU A 316 13.86 0.25 17.14
CA GLU A 316 14.82 -0.64 17.80
C GLU A 316 14.60 -0.67 19.33
N LYS A 317 14.35 0.49 19.93
CA LYS A 317 14.04 0.56 21.36
C LYS A 317 12.78 -0.20 21.75
N LYS A 318 11.73 -0.12 20.92
CA LYS A 318 10.44 -0.78 21.18
C LYS A 318 10.49 -2.29 20.93
N TYR A 319 11.28 -2.72 19.94
CA TYR A 319 11.33 -4.11 19.47
C TYR A 319 12.67 -4.79 19.74
N ASP A 320 13.27 -4.52 20.89
CA ASP A 320 14.44 -5.20 21.43
C ASP A 320 15.65 -5.26 20.46
N GLY A 321 15.90 -4.18 19.73
CA GLY A 321 17.00 -4.06 18.77
C GLY A 321 16.70 -4.63 17.38
N GLU A 322 15.43 -4.94 17.07
CA GLU A 322 15.04 -5.33 15.72
C GLU A 322 15.17 -4.13 14.79
N VAL A 323 15.90 -4.30 13.67
CA VAL A 323 16.08 -3.26 12.66
C VAL A 323 14.81 -3.12 11.82
N PRO A 324 14.24 -1.91 11.69
CA PRO A 324 13.05 -1.70 10.86
C PRO A 324 13.35 -1.87 9.38
N ASN A 325 12.33 -2.25 8.63
CA ASN A 325 12.36 -2.34 7.18
C ASN A 325 11.37 -1.36 6.53
N ASN A 326 11.37 -1.28 5.20
CA ASN A 326 10.49 -0.40 4.45
C ASN A 326 8.99 -0.59 4.78
N TYR A 327 8.53 -1.82 5.05
CA TYR A 327 7.13 -2.08 5.39
C TYR A 327 6.72 -1.43 6.72
N ALA A 328 7.63 -1.45 7.70
CA ALA A 328 7.42 -0.78 8.97
C ALA A 328 7.44 0.74 8.81
N ALA A 329 8.39 1.28 8.03
CA ALA A 329 8.53 2.72 7.77
C ALA A 329 7.30 3.30 7.04
N GLU A 330 6.85 2.63 5.97
CA GLU A 330 5.66 3.04 5.22
C GLU A 330 4.40 3.08 6.10
N ALA A 331 4.21 2.07 6.95
CA ALA A 331 3.05 1.99 7.82
C ALA A 331 3.10 2.98 8.98
N TYR A 332 4.29 3.29 9.48
CA TYR A 332 4.53 4.35 10.44
C TYR A 332 4.15 5.71 9.85
N ASP A 333 4.66 6.05 8.67
CA ASP A 333 4.35 7.30 7.98
C ASP A 333 2.87 7.41 7.61
N ARG A 334 2.24 6.29 7.18
CA ARG A 334 0.81 6.20 6.91
C ARG A 334 -0.03 6.63 8.11
N MET A 335 0.31 6.13 9.29
CA MET A 335 -0.44 6.45 10.50
C MET A 335 -0.22 7.90 10.92
N TRP A 336 1.00 8.40 10.84
CA TRP A 336 1.30 9.81 11.08
C TRP A 336 0.61 10.75 10.08
N PHE A 337 0.58 10.39 8.79
CA PHE A 337 -0.14 11.15 7.76
C PHE A 337 -1.63 11.27 8.09
N LEU A 338 -2.28 10.14 8.44
CA LEU A 338 -3.67 10.14 8.83
C LEU A 338 -3.92 10.99 10.09
N ALA A 339 -3.11 10.81 11.13
CA ALA A 339 -3.27 11.55 12.38
C ALA A 339 -3.06 13.06 12.20
N ARG A 340 -2.08 13.48 11.39
CA ARG A 340 -1.88 14.89 11.03
C ARG A 340 -3.07 15.45 10.25
N GLY A 341 -3.66 14.66 9.34
CA GLY A 341 -4.87 15.05 8.62
C GLY A 341 -6.07 15.25 9.55
N ILE A 342 -6.23 14.36 10.54
CA ILE A 342 -7.27 14.49 11.59
C ILE A 342 -7.03 15.74 12.45
N ALA A 343 -5.79 15.98 12.86
CA ALA A 343 -5.42 17.17 13.64
C ALA A 343 -5.63 18.47 12.86
N GLU A 344 -5.26 18.52 11.58
CA GLU A 344 -5.46 19.69 10.71
C GLU A 344 -6.97 19.98 10.51
N ALA A 345 -7.78 18.92 10.43
CA ALA A 345 -9.24 19.04 10.32
C ALA A 345 -9.95 19.40 11.64
N ASP A 346 -9.30 19.18 12.79
CA ASP A 346 -9.90 19.23 14.13
C ASP A 346 -11.25 18.49 14.19
N SER A 347 -11.35 17.33 13.50
CA SER A 347 -12.59 16.58 13.28
C SER A 347 -12.32 15.12 12.97
N ALA A 348 -13.23 14.26 13.41
CA ALA A 348 -13.30 12.84 13.03
C ALA A 348 -14.27 12.58 11.86
N ASP A 349 -14.89 13.61 11.29
CA ASP A 349 -15.79 13.49 10.16
C ASP A 349 -14.99 13.15 8.88
N ARG A 350 -15.44 12.15 8.12
CA ARG A 350 -14.77 11.63 6.93
C ARG A 350 -14.45 12.72 5.89
N ALA A 351 -15.39 13.64 5.65
CA ALA A 351 -15.19 14.72 4.70
C ALA A 351 -14.15 15.74 5.20
N ALA A 352 -14.18 16.05 6.50
CA ALA A 352 -13.19 16.95 7.10
C ALA A 352 -11.78 16.31 7.11
N ILE A 353 -11.66 15.02 7.44
CA ILE A 353 -10.40 14.27 7.37
C ILE A 353 -9.83 14.30 5.95
N LYS A 354 -10.65 14.11 4.90
CA LYS A 354 -10.21 14.23 3.51
C LYS A 354 -9.56 15.60 3.24
N ASP A 355 -10.20 16.68 3.68
CA ASP A 355 -9.67 18.03 3.50
C ASP A 355 -8.37 18.26 4.30
N GLY A 356 -8.30 17.71 5.51
CA GLY A 356 -7.09 17.71 6.33
C GLY A 356 -5.95 16.91 5.70
N LEU A 357 -6.22 15.72 5.17
CA LEU A 357 -5.21 14.92 4.45
C LEU A 357 -4.69 15.66 3.24
N LYS A 358 -5.57 16.34 2.48
CA LYS A 358 -5.16 17.17 1.36
C LYS A 358 -4.23 18.30 1.81
N ALA A 359 -4.56 18.98 2.90
CA ALA A 359 -3.73 20.07 3.42
C ALA A 359 -2.33 19.60 3.87
N ILE A 360 -2.21 18.39 4.42
CA ILE A 360 -0.93 17.79 4.75
C ILE A 360 -0.19 17.34 3.47
N ALA A 361 -0.88 16.73 2.51
CA ALA A 361 -0.28 16.33 1.25
C ALA A 361 0.28 17.51 0.45
N ASP A 362 -0.42 18.65 0.43
CA ASP A 362 0.03 19.88 -0.24
C ASP A 362 1.30 20.47 0.38
N LYS A 363 1.55 20.23 1.67
CA LYS A 363 2.73 20.74 2.42
C LYS A 363 3.89 19.77 2.40
N GLY A 364 3.63 18.48 2.28
CA GLY A 364 4.57 17.41 2.59
C GLY A 364 4.88 17.30 4.10
N PHE A 365 5.66 16.31 4.48
CA PHE A 365 6.13 16.13 5.85
C PHE A 365 7.39 15.29 5.93
N ASP A 366 8.14 15.43 7.03
CA ASP A 366 9.27 14.55 7.33
C ASP A 366 8.77 13.33 8.11
N GLY A 367 9.10 12.13 7.60
CA GLY A 367 8.69 10.83 8.12
C GLY A 367 9.84 9.84 8.20
N ALA A 368 9.51 8.58 8.42
CA ALA A 368 10.49 7.50 8.44
C ALA A 368 11.21 7.34 7.09
N GLN A 369 10.51 7.63 5.99
CA GLN A 369 11.04 7.57 4.62
C GLN A 369 11.79 8.84 4.18
N GLY A 370 12.12 9.74 5.11
CA GLY A 370 12.67 11.06 4.84
C GLY A 370 11.57 12.08 4.53
N HIS A 371 11.84 13.03 3.62
CA HIS A 371 10.86 14.03 3.23
C HIS A 371 9.84 13.46 2.24
N VAL A 372 8.59 13.36 2.70
CA VAL A 372 7.46 12.82 1.91
C VAL A 372 6.68 13.97 1.30
N THR A 373 6.56 13.97 -0.02
CA THR A 373 5.67 14.85 -0.79
C THR A 373 4.61 14.02 -1.51
N PHE A 374 3.63 14.66 -2.15
CA PHE A 374 2.57 13.96 -2.85
C PHE A 374 2.32 14.53 -4.23
N GLU A 375 2.01 13.65 -5.17
CA GLU A 375 1.52 13.97 -6.49
C GLU A 375 0.29 13.09 -6.78
N ASP A 376 -0.86 13.73 -7.01
CA ASP A 376 -2.14 13.03 -7.25
C ASP A 376 -2.51 11.97 -6.20
N GLY A 377 -2.14 12.22 -4.91
CA GLY A 377 -2.39 11.31 -3.78
C GLY A 377 -1.36 10.19 -3.62
N ASP A 378 -0.39 10.09 -4.51
CA ASP A 378 0.75 9.18 -4.40
C ASP A 378 1.93 9.87 -3.71
N ALA A 379 2.47 9.25 -2.68
CA ALA A 379 3.70 9.72 -2.05
C ALA A 379 4.88 9.72 -3.04
N ARG A 380 5.76 10.69 -2.85
CA ARG A 380 7.07 10.77 -3.47
C ARG A 380 8.10 10.93 -2.37
N VAL A 381 9.12 10.11 -2.42
CA VAL A 381 10.28 10.15 -1.53
C VAL A 381 11.56 10.10 -2.37
N PRO A 382 12.70 10.52 -1.86
CA PRO A 382 13.94 10.50 -2.63
C PRO A 382 14.30 9.11 -3.18
N GLY A 383 13.95 8.05 -2.45
CA GLY A 383 14.38 6.69 -2.76
C GLY A 383 15.89 6.52 -2.51
N VAL A 384 16.32 5.29 -2.37
CA VAL A 384 17.74 4.93 -2.18
C VAL A 384 18.04 3.62 -2.91
N LEU A 385 19.29 3.45 -3.36
CA LEU A 385 19.78 2.17 -3.87
C LEU A 385 20.52 1.44 -2.75
N VAL A 386 20.16 0.20 -2.50
CA VAL A 386 20.82 -0.66 -1.51
C VAL A 386 21.48 -1.86 -2.18
N GLU A 387 22.54 -2.35 -1.56
CA GLU A 387 23.26 -3.57 -1.94
C GLU A 387 23.26 -4.55 -0.76
N TRP A 388 23.18 -5.83 -1.05
CA TRP A 388 23.41 -6.88 -0.10
C TRP A 388 24.91 -7.22 -0.02
N ASP A 389 25.57 -6.96 1.10
CA ASP A 389 27.00 -7.23 1.28
C ASP A 389 27.31 -8.72 1.56
N GLY A 390 26.28 -9.54 1.67
CA GLY A 390 26.34 -10.96 2.05
C GLY A 390 25.91 -11.23 3.50
N THR A 391 25.69 -10.17 4.29
CA THR A 391 25.27 -10.23 5.69
C THR A 391 24.17 -9.25 6.04
N LYS A 392 24.17 -8.05 5.42
CA LYS A 392 23.22 -6.98 5.65
C LYS A 392 23.02 -6.10 4.42
N GLU A 393 21.99 -5.30 4.46
CA GLU A 393 21.75 -4.22 3.51
C GLU A 393 22.69 -3.06 3.80
N ILE A 394 23.27 -2.47 2.75
CA ILE A 394 24.11 -1.27 2.82
C ILE A 394 23.69 -0.27 1.73
N LEU A 395 23.82 1.01 2.01
CA LEU A 395 23.61 2.05 0.99
C LEU A 395 24.69 1.95 -0.11
N VAL A 396 24.26 2.06 -1.37
CA VAL A 396 25.17 2.26 -2.49
C VAL A 396 25.54 3.74 -2.53
N GLU A 397 26.84 4.07 -2.41
CA GLU A 397 27.32 5.46 -2.49
C GLU A 397 27.02 6.06 -3.87
N GLY A 398 26.39 7.23 -3.90
CA GLY A 398 25.99 7.93 -5.12
C GLY A 398 24.56 7.64 -5.61
N GLY A 399 23.83 6.74 -4.95
CA GLY A 399 22.45 6.39 -5.26
C GLY A 399 21.43 7.18 -4.42
N SER A 400 21.49 8.52 -4.43
CA SER A 400 20.51 9.40 -3.73
C SER A 400 20.18 10.61 -4.59
#